data_777b6c1d77bce791641e627a31d8761c
#
_entry.id   777b6c1d77bce791641e627a31d8761c
#
_cell.length_a   1.000
_cell.length_b   1.000
_cell.length_c   1.000
_cell.angle_alpha   90.00
_cell.angle_beta   90.00
_cell.angle_gamma   90.00
#
_symmetry.space_group_name_H-M   'P 1'
#
loop_
_entity.id
_entity.type
_entity.pdbx_description
1 polymer ?
#
loop_
_entity_poly.entity_id
_entity_poly.type
_entity_poly.pdbx_seq_one_letter_code
_entity_poly.pdbx_strand_id
1 'polypeptide(L)'
;RDFKSGTPLLTQTMGAAFNRRYGAGYWHCHRADLIEVLFNTAQEADIQILFNEKITAYEETPETVFVKTQSGKNISADLLIGADGISSTIRSTLQPNSMANFTGQIAWRGLVPTERLKTQPPEGVSVWVGPGKHFVAYRLRQASLMNFIAVEERAAWTEENWMLEGDINKLRTAFSAWDSPVQDILEACTETYLWGLFDRSAPKTWHSCRTVLIGDACHPILPFMAQGAAMAIEDAYVLASSLENKTSIEAGLNLFQQKRQNRVKNLYDISRRNAALYHASGIKAVARNTLFAGARMFPPALTYQLDRVYGLNVTE
;
A
#
# COMPACT_ATOMS: atom_id res chain seq x y z
N ARG A 1 10.89 -6.96 -15.32
CA ARG A 1 11.44 -8.16 -15.98
C ARG A 1 10.34 -8.90 -16.71
N ASP A 2 10.70 -9.59 -17.79
CA ASP A 2 9.83 -10.58 -18.43
C ASP A 2 9.67 -11.80 -17.51
N PHE A 3 8.46 -12.30 -17.37
CA PHE A 3 8.12 -13.38 -16.43
C PHE A 3 8.84 -14.71 -16.72
N LYS A 4 9.13 -15.00 -18.00
CA LYS A 4 9.67 -16.30 -18.43
C LYS A 4 11.18 -16.28 -18.59
N SER A 5 11.72 -15.23 -19.22
CA SER A 5 13.16 -15.12 -19.50
C SER A 5 13.94 -14.37 -18.41
N GLY A 6 13.27 -13.67 -17.48
CA GLY A 6 13.91 -12.78 -16.53
C GLY A 6 14.57 -11.54 -17.13
N THR A 7 14.49 -11.37 -18.45
CA THR A 7 15.10 -10.22 -19.14
C THR A 7 14.57 -8.90 -18.61
N PRO A 8 15.43 -7.93 -18.23
CA PRO A 8 14.99 -6.62 -17.79
C PRO A 8 14.24 -5.86 -18.89
N LEU A 9 12.96 -5.58 -18.69
CA LEU A 9 12.15 -4.76 -19.60
C LEU A 9 12.38 -3.27 -19.34
N LEU A 10 12.49 -2.88 -18.07
CA LEU A 10 12.78 -1.52 -17.61
C LEU A 10 13.59 -1.61 -16.31
N THR A 11 14.58 -0.74 -16.15
CA THR A 11 15.36 -0.61 -14.91
C THR A 11 15.36 0.84 -14.47
N GLN A 12 15.05 1.07 -13.20
CA GLN A 12 15.11 2.37 -12.57
C GLN A 12 16.08 2.33 -11.39
N THR A 13 17.09 3.17 -11.42
CA THR A 13 18.04 3.29 -10.32
C THR A 13 17.52 4.26 -9.27
N MET A 14 17.34 3.75 -8.04
CA MET A 14 16.91 4.53 -6.86
C MET A 14 18.13 4.87 -5.97
N GLY A 15 19.21 5.31 -6.58
CA GLY A 15 20.49 5.61 -5.90
C GLY A 15 20.70 7.11 -5.62
N ALA A 16 21.96 7.55 -5.60
CA ALA A 16 22.35 8.90 -5.21
C ALA A 16 21.66 10.02 -6.02
N ALA A 17 21.40 9.80 -7.32
CA ALA A 17 20.68 10.79 -8.14
C ALA A 17 19.21 10.92 -7.72
N PHE A 18 18.56 9.81 -7.35
CA PHE A 18 17.21 9.80 -6.78
C PHE A 18 17.18 10.55 -5.44
N ASN A 19 18.11 10.25 -4.55
CA ASN A 19 18.20 10.90 -3.24
C ASN A 19 18.41 12.43 -3.37
N ARG A 20 19.26 12.87 -4.29
CA ARG A 20 19.44 14.31 -4.56
C ARG A 20 18.19 14.98 -5.10
N ARG A 21 17.41 14.27 -5.93
CA ARG A 21 16.21 14.84 -6.56
C ARG A 21 15.04 14.95 -5.58
N TYR A 22 14.84 13.96 -4.72
CA TYR A 22 13.66 13.86 -3.85
C TYR A 22 13.97 14.13 -2.37
N GLY A 23 15.21 14.43 -2.03
CA GLY A 23 15.61 14.75 -0.66
C GLY A 23 15.74 13.56 0.28
N ALA A 24 15.36 12.36 -0.15
CA ALA A 24 15.38 11.14 0.67
C ALA A 24 15.67 9.89 -0.16
N GLY A 25 16.13 8.84 0.51
CA GLY A 25 16.34 7.52 -0.09
C GLY A 25 15.05 6.72 -0.23
N TYR A 26 15.11 5.72 -1.12
CA TYR A 26 14.04 4.73 -1.23
C TYR A 26 14.35 3.56 -0.27
N TRP A 27 13.47 3.36 0.72
CA TRP A 27 13.69 2.40 1.80
C TRP A 27 12.73 1.21 1.71
N HIS A 28 13.25 0.03 2.01
CA HIS A 28 12.45 -1.16 2.27
C HIS A 28 12.58 -1.50 3.74
N CYS A 29 11.47 -1.57 4.45
CA CYS A 29 11.45 -2.00 5.83
C CYS A 29 10.43 -3.14 6.04
N HIS A 30 10.69 -3.98 7.01
CA HIS A 30 9.68 -4.92 7.46
C HIS A 30 8.58 -4.17 8.21
N ARG A 31 7.31 -4.51 7.96
CA ARG A 31 6.18 -3.78 8.57
C ARG A 31 6.22 -3.75 10.09
N ALA A 32 6.62 -4.88 10.72
CA ALA A 32 6.73 -4.95 12.18
C ALA A 32 7.79 -3.99 12.71
N ASP A 33 8.95 -3.88 12.03
CA ASP A 33 10.04 -2.99 12.44
C ASP A 33 9.59 -1.50 12.39
N LEU A 34 8.83 -1.11 11.35
CA LEU A 34 8.26 0.23 11.27
C LEU A 34 7.23 0.49 12.38
N ILE A 35 6.36 -0.49 12.65
CA ILE A 35 5.35 -0.37 13.72
C ILE A 35 6.03 -0.25 15.07
N GLU A 36 7.09 -1.01 15.33
CA GLU A 36 7.86 -0.96 16.58
C GLU A 36 8.46 0.43 16.82
N VAL A 37 9.09 1.02 15.79
CA VAL A 37 9.64 2.38 15.88
C VAL A 37 8.54 3.40 16.18
N LEU A 38 7.42 3.35 15.47
CA LEU A 38 6.30 4.28 15.69
C LEU A 38 5.66 4.09 17.06
N PHE A 39 5.53 2.84 17.53
CA PHE A 39 4.99 2.52 18.85
C PHE A 39 5.87 3.05 19.97
N ASN A 40 7.18 2.82 19.91
CA ASN A 40 8.13 3.31 20.89
C ASN A 40 8.14 4.86 20.95
N THR A 41 8.13 5.51 19.77
CA THR A 41 8.04 6.97 19.72
C THR A 41 6.73 7.51 20.31
N ALA A 42 5.61 6.82 20.08
CA ALA A 42 4.34 7.20 20.69
C ALA A 42 4.36 7.06 22.22
N GLN A 43 4.99 6.02 22.76
CA GLN A 43 5.18 5.85 24.21
C GLN A 43 6.08 6.94 24.80
N GLU A 44 7.19 7.27 24.12
CA GLU A 44 8.09 8.37 24.53
C GLU A 44 7.39 9.74 24.54
N ALA A 45 6.34 9.90 23.73
CA ALA A 45 5.51 11.09 23.67
C ALA A 45 4.30 11.05 24.63
N ASP A 46 4.27 10.09 25.59
CA ASP A 46 3.19 9.89 26.55
C ASP A 46 1.80 9.69 25.92
N ILE A 47 1.74 9.17 24.67
CA ILE A 47 0.48 8.87 24.00
C ILE A 47 -0.12 7.61 24.60
N GLN A 48 -1.35 7.70 25.11
CA GLN A 48 -2.07 6.56 25.66
C GLN A 48 -2.49 5.61 24.54
N ILE A 49 -2.03 4.35 24.59
CA ILE A 49 -2.37 3.30 23.64
C ILE A 49 -3.19 2.22 24.37
N LEU A 50 -4.41 1.99 23.90
CA LEU A 50 -5.31 0.96 24.45
C LEU A 50 -5.39 -0.22 23.46
N PHE A 51 -4.83 -1.36 23.85
CA PHE A 51 -4.93 -2.60 23.08
C PHE A 51 -6.24 -3.34 23.38
N ASN A 52 -6.67 -4.17 22.43
CA ASN A 52 -7.89 -4.99 22.52
C ASN A 52 -9.18 -4.16 22.72
N GLU A 53 -9.16 -2.89 22.30
CA GLU A 53 -10.31 -1.99 22.37
C GLU A 53 -10.83 -1.69 20.96
N LYS A 54 -11.66 -2.58 20.46
CA LYS A 54 -12.31 -2.38 19.16
C LYS A 54 -13.44 -1.36 19.29
N ILE A 55 -13.42 -0.33 18.47
CA ILE A 55 -14.52 0.64 18.36
C ILE A 55 -15.68 -0.02 17.62
N THR A 56 -16.89 0.05 18.21
CA THR A 56 -18.10 -0.54 17.65
C THR A 56 -19.10 0.48 17.15
N ALA A 57 -19.09 1.69 17.71
CA ALA A 57 -19.94 2.80 17.32
C ALA A 57 -19.33 4.14 17.73
N TYR A 58 -19.77 5.22 17.10
CA TYR A 58 -19.53 6.59 17.55
C TYR A 58 -20.72 7.48 17.23
N GLU A 59 -20.84 8.54 18.00
CA GLU A 59 -21.80 9.63 17.79
C GLU A 59 -21.06 10.96 17.96
N GLU A 60 -21.43 12.00 17.24
CA GLU A 60 -20.78 13.30 17.33
C GLU A 60 -21.79 14.44 17.48
N THR A 61 -21.35 15.46 18.20
CA THR A 61 -21.97 16.77 18.28
C THR A 61 -21.03 17.81 17.68
N PRO A 62 -21.43 19.07 17.51
CA PRO A 62 -20.48 20.12 17.07
C PRO A 62 -19.27 20.29 18.01
N GLU A 63 -19.38 19.91 19.29
CA GLU A 63 -18.36 20.13 20.33
C GLU A 63 -17.52 18.90 20.61
N THR A 64 -18.10 17.70 20.50
CA THR A 64 -17.48 16.47 21.03
C THR A 64 -17.88 15.24 20.20
N VAL A 65 -16.98 14.27 20.11
CA VAL A 65 -17.30 12.94 19.61
C VAL A 65 -17.27 11.93 20.76
N PHE A 66 -18.26 11.04 20.79
CA PHE A 66 -18.40 9.96 21.77
C PHE A 66 -18.17 8.63 21.07
N VAL A 67 -17.29 7.80 21.61
CA VAL A 67 -16.88 6.53 21.03
C VAL A 67 -17.22 5.40 21.99
N LYS A 68 -17.84 4.34 21.47
CA LYS A 68 -18.15 3.12 22.23
C LYS A 68 -17.24 1.98 21.77
N THR A 69 -16.62 1.31 22.76
CA THR A 69 -15.78 0.15 22.50
C THR A 69 -16.52 -1.17 22.70
N GLN A 70 -15.96 -2.26 22.20
CA GLN A 70 -16.49 -3.61 22.39
C GLN A 70 -16.48 -4.04 23.87
N SER A 71 -15.54 -3.56 24.66
CA SER A 71 -15.48 -3.80 26.11
C SER A 71 -16.54 -3.02 26.92
N GLY A 72 -17.31 -2.14 26.26
CA GLY A 72 -18.34 -1.31 26.87
C GLY A 72 -17.85 0.05 27.40
N LYS A 73 -16.60 0.42 27.17
CA LYS A 73 -16.11 1.75 27.53
C LYS A 73 -16.73 2.83 26.63
N ASN A 74 -17.02 3.98 27.24
CA ASN A 74 -17.40 5.20 26.54
C ASN A 74 -16.25 6.21 26.67
N ILE A 75 -15.78 6.72 25.54
CA ILE A 75 -14.67 7.66 25.47
C ILE A 75 -15.18 8.91 24.76
N SER A 76 -14.88 10.09 25.30
CA SER A 76 -15.16 11.38 24.64
C SER A 76 -13.86 12.02 24.19
N ALA A 77 -13.91 12.69 23.04
CA ALA A 77 -12.77 13.39 22.47
C ALA A 77 -13.21 14.60 21.65
N ASP A 78 -12.29 15.50 21.37
CA ASP A 78 -12.50 16.65 20.49
C ASP A 78 -12.53 16.25 19.02
N LEU A 79 -11.83 15.16 18.64
CA LEU A 79 -11.71 14.66 17.28
C LEU A 79 -11.55 13.14 17.28
N LEU A 80 -12.26 12.45 16.40
CA LEU A 80 -12.07 11.03 16.09
C LEU A 80 -11.34 10.89 14.76
N ILE A 81 -10.23 10.14 14.76
CA ILE A 81 -9.47 9.81 13.55
C ILE A 81 -9.67 8.33 13.24
N GLY A 82 -10.38 8.04 12.15
CA GLY A 82 -10.57 6.69 11.64
C GLY A 82 -9.36 6.26 10.83
N ALA A 83 -8.49 5.42 11.42
CA ALA A 83 -7.32 4.79 10.80
C ALA A 83 -7.42 3.26 10.82
N ASP A 84 -8.64 2.74 10.84
CA ASP A 84 -9.02 1.35 11.09
C ASP A 84 -9.04 0.46 9.83
N GLY A 85 -8.37 0.92 8.76
CA GLY A 85 -8.07 0.14 7.58
C GLY A 85 -9.24 -0.05 6.60
N ILE A 86 -9.08 -0.97 5.66
CA ILE A 86 -10.04 -1.17 4.55
C ILE A 86 -11.44 -1.56 5.03
N SER A 87 -11.54 -2.28 6.15
CA SER A 87 -12.81 -2.72 6.78
C SER A 87 -13.30 -1.74 7.85
N SER A 88 -12.98 -0.45 7.71
CA SER A 88 -13.24 0.61 8.69
C SER A 88 -14.69 0.68 9.15
N THR A 89 -14.88 0.55 10.46
CA THR A 89 -16.15 0.79 11.15
C THR A 89 -16.50 2.28 11.12
N ILE A 90 -15.50 3.15 11.29
CA ILE A 90 -15.69 4.62 11.27
C ILE A 90 -16.19 5.05 9.90
N ARG A 91 -15.57 4.55 8.82
CA ARG A 91 -16.02 4.82 7.46
C ARG A 91 -17.45 4.33 7.21
N SER A 92 -17.78 3.13 7.66
CA SER A 92 -19.12 2.56 7.45
C SER A 92 -20.22 3.40 8.08
N THR A 93 -19.94 4.08 9.19
CA THR A 93 -20.84 5.03 9.84
C THR A 93 -20.90 6.36 9.07
N LEU A 94 -19.74 6.90 8.70
CA LEU A 94 -19.65 8.17 7.96
C LEU A 94 -20.23 8.03 6.53
N GLN A 95 -20.12 6.84 5.93
CA GLN A 95 -20.52 6.57 4.54
C GLN A 95 -21.12 5.16 4.40
N PRO A 96 -22.38 4.97 4.80
CA PRO A 96 -23.03 3.65 4.84
C PRO A 96 -23.05 2.89 3.51
N ASN A 97 -23.01 3.60 2.38
CA ASN A 97 -23.09 3.00 1.04
C ASN A 97 -21.73 2.73 0.36
N SER A 98 -20.63 2.89 1.09
CA SER A 98 -19.29 2.67 0.53
C SER A 98 -18.89 1.19 0.64
N MET A 99 -19.13 0.42 -0.41
CA MET A 99 -18.72 -0.98 -0.49
C MET A 99 -17.31 -1.15 -1.09
N ALA A 100 -16.58 -2.16 -0.62
CA ALA A 100 -15.35 -2.60 -1.27
C ALA A 100 -15.69 -3.38 -2.54
N ASN A 101 -14.92 -3.15 -3.61
CA ASN A 101 -15.05 -3.89 -4.85
C ASN A 101 -13.87 -4.85 -4.97
N PHE A 102 -14.16 -6.12 -5.20
CA PHE A 102 -13.12 -7.08 -5.56
C PHE A 102 -12.56 -6.70 -6.93
N THR A 103 -11.24 -6.59 -7.03
CA THR A 103 -10.57 -6.11 -8.25
C THR A 103 -10.37 -7.19 -9.31
N GLY A 104 -10.80 -8.42 -9.05
CA GLY A 104 -10.49 -9.58 -9.88
C GLY A 104 -9.07 -10.11 -9.68
N GLN A 105 -8.41 -9.74 -8.57
CA GLN A 105 -7.03 -10.12 -8.30
C GLN A 105 -6.87 -10.60 -6.86
N ILE A 106 -6.02 -11.59 -6.68
CA ILE A 106 -5.58 -12.08 -5.37
C ILE A 106 -4.07 -11.92 -5.25
N ALA A 107 -3.60 -11.78 -4.02
CA ALA A 107 -2.19 -11.67 -3.73
C ALA A 107 -1.75 -12.74 -2.73
N TRP A 108 -0.67 -13.42 -3.08
CA TRP A 108 0.11 -14.29 -2.20
C TRP A 108 1.27 -13.50 -1.63
N ARG A 109 1.63 -13.74 -0.39
CA ARG A 109 2.84 -13.18 0.20
C ARG A 109 3.58 -14.23 1.01
N GLY A 110 4.90 -14.09 1.06
CA GLY A 110 5.74 -14.92 1.90
C GLY A 110 7.06 -14.24 2.20
N LEU A 111 7.71 -14.74 3.24
CA LEU A 111 9.05 -14.37 3.64
C LEU A 111 9.94 -15.61 3.57
N VAL A 112 11.11 -15.46 2.97
CA VAL A 112 12.07 -16.54 2.82
C VAL A 112 13.42 -16.07 3.37
N PRO A 113 14.06 -16.81 4.30
CA PRO A 113 15.44 -16.58 4.67
C PRO A 113 16.34 -16.66 3.43
N THR A 114 17.16 -15.64 3.17
CA THR A 114 17.98 -15.59 1.95
C THR A 114 19.04 -16.70 1.89
N GLU A 115 19.43 -17.25 3.04
CA GLU A 115 20.32 -18.40 3.14
C GLU A 115 19.74 -19.69 2.52
N ARG A 116 18.42 -19.78 2.36
CA ARG A 116 17.73 -20.93 1.71
C ARG A 116 17.68 -20.83 0.20
N LEU A 117 18.04 -19.67 -0.36
CA LEU A 117 18.01 -19.46 -1.80
C LEU A 117 19.25 -20.09 -2.45
N LYS A 118 19.04 -20.80 -3.55
CA LYS A 118 20.12 -21.41 -4.35
C LYS A 118 20.92 -20.36 -5.11
N THR A 119 20.25 -19.29 -5.49
CA THR A 119 20.84 -18.18 -6.24
C THR A 119 20.60 -16.86 -5.52
N GLN A 120 21.54 -15.92 -5.67
CA GLN A 120 21.34 -14.58 -5.16
C GLN A 120 20.37 -13.81 -6.09
N PRO A 121 19.17 -13.44 -5.60
CA PRO A 121 18.25 -12.66 -6.42
C PRO A 121 18.82 -11.27 -6.71
N PRO A 122 18.36 -10.62 -7.77
CA PRO A 122 18.80 -9.26 -8.12
C PRO A 122 18.69 -8.30 -6.94
N GLU A 123 19.64 -7.37 -6.86
CA GLU A 123 19.57 -6.29 -5.87
C GLU A 123 18.36 -5.37 -6.12
N GLY A 124 17.86 -4.75 -5.05
CA GLY A 124 16.71 -3.88 -5.10
C GLY A 124 15.38 -4.61 -5.26
N VAL A 125 14.38 -3.91 -5.77
CA VAL A 125 13.06 -4.49 -6.10
C VAL A 125 13.09 -5.06 -7.50
N SER A 126 12.70 -6.31 -7.63
CA SER A 126 12.45 -6.93 -8.93
C SER A 126 10.97 -7.20 -9.12
N VAL A 127 10.45 -6.80 -10.27
CA VAL A 127 9.06 -7.06 -10.68
C VAL A 127 9.09 -7.86 -11.98
N TRP A 128 8.60 -9.09 -11.92
CA TRP A 128 8.36 -9.91 -13.10
C TRP A 128 6.90 -9.74 -13.52
N VAL A 129 6.67 -9.47 -14.80
CA VAL A 129 5.33 -9.18 -15.35
C VAL A 129 5.00 -10.17 -16.44
N GLY A 130 3.80 -10.74 -16.37
CA GLY A 130 3.33 -11.78 -17.29
C GLY A 130 1.82 -11.79 -17.49
N PRO A 131 1.30 -12.69 -18.33
CA PRO A 131 -0.13 -12.76 -18.62
C PRO A 131 -0.97 -13.02 -17.37
N GLY A 132 -1.82 -12.05 -16.99
CA GLY A 132 -2.72 -12.14 -15.84
C GLY A 132 -2.04 -12.26 -14.48
N LYS A 133 -0.71 -12.06 -14.40
CA LYS A 133 0.07 -12.26 -13.16
C LYS A 133 1.30 -11.35 -13.11
N HIS A 134 1.76 -11.08 -11.88
CA HIS A 134 3.08 -10.52 -11.65
C HIS A 134 3.67 -11.04 -10.34
N PHE A 135 4.98 -10.93 -10.21
CA PHE A 135 5.71 -11.34 -9.02
C PHE A 135 6.67 -10.22 -8.63
N VAL A 136 6.63 -9.83 -7.36
CA VAL A 136 7.51 -8.79 -6.80
C VAL A 136 8.39 -9.44 -5.75
N ALA A 137 9.69 -9.17 -5.76
CA ALA A 137 10.60 -9.61 -4.71
C ALA A 137 11.60 -8.52 -4.35
N TYR A 138 11.91 -8.41 -3.07
CA TYR A 138 12.90 -7.49 -2.53
C TYR A 138 13.44 -7.96 -1.18
N ARG A 139 14.66 -7.54 -0.87
CA ARG A 139 15.35 -7.91 0.37
C ARG A 139 14.95 -7.01 1.53
N LEU A 140 14.91 -7.59 2.72
CA LEU A 140 14.64 -6.93 3.99
C LEU A 140 15.73 -7.25 5.01
N ARG A 141 15.82 -6.49 6.11
CA ARG A 141 16.69 -6.74 7.26
C ARG A 141 18.14 -7.04 6.85
N GLN A 142 18.79 -6.06 6.19
CA GLN A 142 20.17 -6.21 5.70
C GLN A 142 20.37 -7.43 4.77
N ALA A 143 19.36 -7.71 3.96
CA ALA A 143 19.33 -8.83 3.01
C ALA A 143 19.25 -10.24 3.64
N SER A 144 18.94 -10.37 4.93
CA SER A 144 18.73 -11.68 5.56
C SER A 144 17.38 -12.32 5.20
N LEU A 145 16.41 -11.51 4.76
CA LEU A 145 15.08 -11.96 4.36
C LEU A 145 14.75 -11.51 2.93
N MET A 146 14.16 -12.41 2.16
CA MET A 146 13.49 -12.11 0.89
C MET A 146 11.99 -12.04 1.11
N ASN A 147 11.40 -10.87 0.87
CA ASN A 147 9.95 -10.74 0.81
C ASN A 147 9.48 -10.91 -0.62
N PHE A 148 8.39 -11.62 -0.81
CA PHE A 148 7.73 -11.67 -2.10
C PHE A 148 6.23 -11.41 -2.00
N ILE A 149 5.67 -10.90 -3.10
CA ILE A 149 4.25 -10.75 -3.36
C ILE A 149 3.99 -11.27 -4.77
N ALA A 150 3.16 -12.30 -4.89
CA ALA A 150 2.75 -12.87 -6.17
C ALA A 150 1.27 -12.56 -6.37
N VAL A 151 0.93 -11.89 -7.48
CA VAL A 151 -0.45 -11.50 -7.79
C VAL A 151 -0.93 -12.25 -9.01
N GLU A 152 -2.15 -12.76 -8.95
CA GLU A 152 -2.82 -13.39 -10.08
C GLU A 152 -4.27 -12.93 -10.20
N GLU A 153 -4.77 -12.93 -11.44
CA GLU A 153 -6.18 -12.68 -11.72
C GLU A 153 -7.02 -13.88 -11.32
N ARG A 154 -8.16 -13.61 -10.69
CA ARG A 154 -9.12 -14.63 -10.26
C ARG A 154 -10.55 -14.12 -10.42
N ALA A 155 -11.43 -14.95 -10.99
CA ALA A 155 -12.79 -14.53 -11.32
C ALA A 155 -13.66 -14.19 -10.10
N ALA A 156 -13.44 -14.83 -8.96
CA ALA A 156 -14.19 -14.58 -7.74
C ALA A 156 -13.34 -14.75 -6.49
N TRP A 157 -13.65 -13.96 -5.48
CA TRP A 157 -13.09 -14.03 -4.14
C TRP A 157 -14.09 -13.44 -3.15
N THR A 158 -14.34 -14.12 -2.04
CA THR A 158 -15.35 -13.71 -1.07
C THR A 158 -14.80 -13.36 0.31
N GLU A 159 -13.55 -13.73 0.61
CA GLU A 159 -12.97 -13.55 1.94
C GLU A 159 -12.10 -12.28 2.02
N GLU A 160 -12.40 -11.41 2.99
CA GLU A 160 -11.60 -10.19 3.27
C GLU A 160 -10.56 -10.45 4.38
N ASN A 161 -9.98 -11.64 4.47
CA ASN A 161 -9.04 -11.99 5.53
C ASN A 161 -7.58 -11.86 5.05
N TRP A 162 -6.76 -11.09 5.76
CA TRP A 162 -5.33 -10.89 5.49
C TRP A 162 -4.43 -12.05 5.92
N MET A 163 -4.94 -12.92 6.78
CA MET A 163 -4.19 -14.00 7.41
C MET A 163 -4.70 -15.37 6.95
N LEU A 164 -5.36 -15.43 5.80
CA LEU A 164 -5.73 -16.69 5.22
C LEU A 164 -4.47 -17.44 4.78
N GLU A 165 -4.23 -18.60 5.37
CA GLU A 165 -3.14 -19.47 5.01
C GLU A 165 -3.30 -19.97 3.58
N GLY A 166 -2.28 -19.78 2.75
CA GLY A 166 -2.29 -20.13 1.35
C GLY A 166 -1.70 -21.51 1.11
N ASP A 167 -2.26 -22.26 0.17
CA ASP A 167 -1.69 -23.53 -0.29
C ASP A 167 -0.45 -23.26 -1.17
N ILE A 168 0.74 -23.50 -0.62
CA ILE A 168 2.02 -23.28 -1.29
C ILE A 168 2.14 -24.07 -2.61
N ASN A 169 1.51 -25.24 -2.73
CA ASN A 169 1.57 -26.04 -3.95
C ASN A 169 0.74 -25.41 -5.06
N LYS A 170 -0.40 -24.79 -4.71
CA LYS A 170 -1.17 -23.98 -5.68
C LYS A 170 -0.38 -22.79 -6.17
N LEU A 171 0.32 -22.09 -5.26
CA LEU A 171 1.19 -20.99 -5.63
C LEU A 171 2.33 -21.44 -6.56
N ARG A 172 3.05 -22.51 -6.22
CA ARG A 172 4.10 -23.08 -7.06
C ARG A 172 3.59 -23.47 -8.45
N THR A 173 2.43 -24.12 -8.51
CA THR A 173 1.80 -24.51 -9.78
C THR A 173 1.44 -23.28 -10.63
N ALA A 174 0.85 -22.25 -10.00
CA ALA A 174 0.44 -21.03 -10.69
C ALA A 174 1.61 -20.27 -11.35
N PHE A 175 2.81 -20.39 -10.78
CA PHE A 175 4.04 -19.72 -11.25
C PHE A 175 5.09 -20.67 -11.81
N SER A 176 4.76 -21.93 -12.11
CA SER A 176 5.72 -23.00 -12.52
C SER A 176 6.54 -22.71 -13.78
N ALA A 177 6.02 -21.88 -14.72
CA ALA A 177 6.70 -21.51 -15.94
C ALA A 177 7.45 -20.17 -15.87
N TRP A 178 7.67 -19.64 -14.66
CA TRP A 178 8.29 -18.34 -14.43
C TRP A 178 9.82 -18.47 -14.30
N ASP A 179 10.51 -17.34 -14.39
CA ASP A 179 11.97 -17.20 -14.31
C ASP A 179 12.58 -17.93 -13.10
N SER A 180 13.79 -18.44 -13.28
CA SER A 180 14.47 -19.28 -12.25
C SER A 180 14.59 -18.63 -10.87
N PRO A 181 14.87 -17.33 -10.68
CA PRO A 181 14.84 -16.71 -9.37
C PRO A 181 13.46 -16.74 -8.69
N VAL A 182 12.37 -16.69 -9.47
CA VAL A 182 11.01 -16.83 -8.92
C VAL A 182 10.79 -18.26 -8.43
N GLN A 183 11.23 -19.27 -9.19
CA GLN A 183 11.16 -20.67 -8.79
C GLN A 183 11.96 -20.93 -7.52
N ASP A 184 13.17 -20.42 -7.44
CA ASP A 184 14.06 -20.58 -6.28
C ASP A 184 13.41 -20.00 -5.00
N ILE A 185 12.82 -18.79 -5.08
CA ILE A 185 12.10 -18.19 -3.96
C ILE A 185 10.90 -19.05 -3.54
N LEU A 186 10.13 -19.55 -4.50
CA LEU A 186 8.94 -20.36 -4.21
C LEU A 186 9.28 -21.76 -3.68
N GLU A 187 10.39 -22.36 -4.11
CA GLU A 187 10.89 -23.62 -3.57
C GLU A 187 11.34 -23.47 -2.11
N ALA A 188 12.04 -22.39 -1.80
CA ALA A 188 12.54 -22.09 -0.47
C ALA A 188 11.44 -21.63 0.51
N CYS A 189 10.26 -21.24 0.00
CA CYS A 189 9.13 -20.79 0.80
C CYS A 189 8.41 -21.98 1.45
N THR A 190 8.18 -21.90 2.77
CA THR A 190 7.46 -22.92 3.55
C THR A 190 6.04 -22.51 3.90
N GLU A 191 5.81 -21.22 4.05
CA GLU A 191 4.52 -20.65 4.46
C GLU A 191 4.14 -19.49 3.57
N THR A 192 2.87 -19.40 3.19
CA THR A 192 2.35 -18.28 2.39
C THR A 192 0.97 -17.89 2.87
N TYR A 193 0.67 -16.62 2.73
CA TYR A 193 -0.64 -16.05 3.03
C TYR A 193 -1.29 -15.54 1.74
N LEU A 194 -2.61 -15.60 1.69
CA LEU A 194 -3.40 -15.30 0.51
C LEU A 194 -4.55 -14.35 0.87
N TRP A 195 -4.77 -13.32 0.07
CA TRP A 195 -5.92 -12.42 0.24
C TRP A 195 -6.42 -11.85 -1.09
N GLY A 196 -7.69 -11.52 -1.13
CA GLY A 196 -8.28 -10.78 -2.25
C GLY A 196 -7.83 -9.32 -2.25
N LEU A 197 -7.57 -8.78 -3.41
CA LEU A 197 -7.33 -7.37 -3.57
C LEU A 197 -8.66 -6.64 -3.80
N PHE A 198 -8.98 -5.78 -2.87
CA PHE A 198 -10.16 -4.93 -2.93
C PHE A 198 -9.74 -3.48 -3.12
N ASP A 199 -10.51 -2.73 -3.87
CA ASP A 199 -10.38 -1.29 -3.93
C ASP A 199 -11.67 -0.60 -3.47
N ARG A 200 -11.52 0.65 -3.10
CA ARG A 200 -12.64 1.56 -2.85
C ARG A 200 -12.25 2.90 -3.43
N SER A 201 -13.19 3.53 -4.13
CA SER A 201 -13.01 4.93 -4.50
C SER A 201 -12.91 5.77 -3.24
N ALA A 202 -11.98 6.72 -3.24
CA ALA A 202 -11.94 7.70 -2.16
C ALA A 202 -13.29 8.41 -2.07
N PRO A 203 -13.82 8.60 -0.86
CA PRO A 203 -15.10 9.27 -0.68
C PRO A 203 -15.04 10.72 -1.13
N LYS A 204 -16.21 11.30 -1.45
CA LYS A 204 -16.30 12.74 -1.77
C LYS A 204 -15.96 13.61 -0.56
N THR A 205 -16.37 13.16 0.62
CA THR A 205 -16.14 13.83 1.90
C THR A 205 -15.41 12.87 2.82
N TRP A 206 -14.27 13.28 3.37
CA TRP A 206 -13.38 12.46 4.20
C TRP A 206 -13.62 12.65 5.68
N HIS A 207 -14.45 13.62 6.05
CA HIS A 207 -14.71 14.01 7.43
C HIS A 207 -16.14 14.47 7.63
N SER A 208 -16.54 14.56 8.87
CA SER A 208 -17.70 15.29 9.38
C SER A 208 -17.24 16.40 10.31
N CYS A 209 -18.07 16.86 11.24
CA CYS A 209 -17.68 17.96 12.13
C CYS A 209 -16.55 17.57 13.11
N ARG A 210 -16.52 16.32 13.59
CA ARG A 210 -15.57 15.81 14.59
C ARG A 210 -14.98 14.46 14.26
N THR A 211 -15.12 13.97 13.03
CA THR A 211 -14.60 12.68 12.60
C THR A 211 -13.88 12.82 11.28
N VAL A 212 -12.71 12.22 11.11
CA VAL A 212 -11.95 12.21 9.86
C VAL A 212 -11.37 10.83 9.58
N LEU A 213 -11.30 10.47 8.29
CA LEU A 213 -10.68 9.23 7.81
C LEU A 213 -9.29 9.51 7.24
N ILE A 214 -8.34 8.60 7.52
CA ILE A 214 -6.98 8.62 6.94
C ILE A 214 -6.56 7.23 6.48
N GLY A 215 -5.55 7.17 5.62
CA GLY A 215 -4.97 5.91 5.12
C GLY A 215 -6.01 5.00 4.47
N ASP A 216 -5.87 3.69 4.65
CA ASP A 216 -6.75 2.70 4.03
C ASP A 216 -8.21 2.78 4.51
N ALA A 217 -8.50 3.41 5.65
CA ALA A 217 -9.87 3.70 6.06
C ALA A 217 -10.54 4.72 5.12
N CYS A 218 -9.76 5.63 4.56
CA CYS A 218 -10.23 6.66 3.62
C CYS A 218 -10.10 6.23 2.16
N HIS A 219 -8.92 5.78 1.75
CA HIS A 219 -8.54 5.61 0.34
C HIS A 219 -7.64 4.39 0.12
N PRO A 220 -8.13 3.16 0.35
CA PRO A 220 -7.34 1.98 0.06
C PRO A 220 -6.96 1.94 -1.43
N ILE A 221 -5.69 1.71 -1.71
CA ILE A 221 -5.17 1.60 -3.08
C ILE A 221 -4.56 0.23 -3.31
N LEU A 222 -4.52 -0.20 -4.58
CA LEU A 222 -3.84 -1.43 -4.95
C LEU A 222 -2.33 -1.34 -4.68
N PRO A 223 -1.67 -2.43 -4.26
CA PRO A 223 -0.28 -2.40 -3.77
C PRO A 223 0.78 -2.20 -4.87
N PHE A 224 0.38 -1.91 -6.11
CA PHE A 224 1.26 -1.88 -7.29
C PHE A 224 2.21 -0.68 -7.38
N MET A 225 2.18 0.19 -6.38
CA MET A 225 3.09 1.33 -6.23
C MET A 225 3.84 1.33 -4.90
N ALA A 226 3.54 0.37 -4.01
CA ALA A 226 4.08 0.31 -2.65
C ALA A 226 3.93 1.64 -1.86
N GLN A 227 2.83 2.39 -2.11
CA GLN A 227 2.61 3.73 -1.54
C GLN A 227 1.59 3.76 -0.40
N GLY A 228 0.89 2.66 -0.07
CA GLY A 228 -0.18 2.68 0.94
C GLY A 228 0.29 3.18 2.30
N ALA A 229 1.39 2.62 2.84
CA ALA A 229 1.94 3.06 4.12
C ALA A 229 2.48 4.51 4.07
N ALA A 230 3.16 4.88 2.98
CA ALA A 230 3.64 6.25 2.79
C ALA A 230 2.48 7.25 2.78
N MET A 231 1.38 6.94 2.07
CA MET A 231 0.18 7.79 2.05
C MET A 231 -0.45 7.95 3.43
N ALA A 232 -0.51 6.89 4.24
CA ALA A 232 -1.03 6.97 5.59
C ALA A 232 -0.15 7.86 6.51
N ILE A 233 1.17 7.80 6.33
CA ILE A 233 2.12 8.68 7.05
C ILE A 233 1.98 10.13 6.55
N GLU A 234 1.90 10.35 5.23
CA GLU A 234 1.62 11.66 4.64
C GLU A 234 0.31 12.25 5.20
N ASP A 235 -0.76 11.43 5.30
CA ASP A 235 -2.06 11.86 5.85
C ASP A 235 -1.94 12.30 7.30
N ALA A 236 -1.26 11.52 8.14
CA ALA A 236 -1.09 11.85 9.56
C ALA A 236 -0.36 13.19 9.73
N TYR A 237 0.72 13.40 8.97
CA TYR A 237 1.46 14.66 9.01
C TYR A 237 0.62 15.85 8.51
N VAL A 238 -0.03 15.71 7.35
CA VAL A 238 -0.83 16.78 6.76
C VAL A 238 -2.06 17.08 7.61
N LEU A 239 -2.68 16.08 8.25
CA LEU A 239 -3.80 16.29 9.17
C LEU A 239 -3.34 17.11 10.38
N ALA A 240 -2.25 16.71 11.05
CA ALA A 240 -1.70 17.42 12.19
C ALA A 240 -1.38 18.89 11.83
N SER A 241 -0.63 19.11 10.75
CA SER A 241 -0.27 20.47 10.28
C SER A 241 -1.48 21.29 9.83
N SER A 242 -2.54 20.64 9.35
CA SER A 242 -3.77 21.32 8.94
C SER A 242 -4.65 21.73 10.12
N LEU A 243 -4.53 21.05 11.26
CA LEU A 243 -5.23 21.42 12.50
C LEU A 243 -4.49 22.50 13.27
N GLU A 244 -3.18 22.57 13.12
CA GLU A 244 -2.34 23.54 13.80
C GLU A 244 -2.75 24.98 13.41
N ASN A 245 -2.86 25.84 14.41
CA ASN A 245 -3.17 27.28 14.24
C ASN A 245 -4.48 27.58 13.45
N LYS A 246 -5.46 26.68 13.44
CA LYS A 246 -6.78 26.93 12.85
C LYS A 246 -7.79 27.43 13.87
N THR A 247 -8.75 28.20 13.38
CA THR A 247 -9.82 28.77 14.18
C THR A 247 -10.85 27.73 14.62
N SER A 248 -10.94 26.60 13.89
CA SER A 248 -11.82 25.49 14.22
C SER A 248 -11.28 24.17 13.67
N ILE A 249 -11.67 23.06 14.30
CA ILE A 249 -11.36 21.71 13.81
C ILE A 249 -11.88 21.54 12.38
N GLU A 250 -13.10 21.93 12.10
CA GLU A 250 -13.71 21.82 10.77
C GLU A 250 -12.87 22.53 9.68
N ALA A 251 -12.35 23.72 9.96
CA ALA A 251 -11.48 24.43 9.03
C ALA A 251 -10.17 23.66 8.77
N GLY A 252 -9.61 23.00 9.78
CA GLY A 252 -8.45 22.12 9.66
C GLY A 252 -8.74 20.88 8.81
N LEU A 253 -9.89 20.23 9.04
CA LEU A 253 -10.31 19.04 8.29
C LEU A 253 -10.58 19.35 6.81
N ASN A 254 -11.21 20.47 6.51
CA ASN A 254 -11.41 20.95 5.14
C ASN A 254 -10.05 21.18 4.43
N LEU A 255 -9.10 21.82 5.10
CA LEU A 255 -7.77 22.06 4.56
C LEU A 255 -7.00 20.74 4.33
N PHE A 256 -7.08 19.79 5.27
CA PHE A 256 -6.50 18.46 5.12
C PHE A 256 -7.02 17.77 3.86
N GLN A 257 -8.34 17.67 3.70
CA GLN A 257 -8.93 17.04 2.52
C GLN A 257 -8.50 17.76 1.23
N GLN A 258 -8.52 19.08 1.20
CA GLN A 258 -8.10 19.87 0.04
C GLN A 258 -6.65 19.57 -0.37
N LYS A 259 -5.73 19.47 0.60
CA LYS A 259 -4.31 19.15 0.34
C LYS A 259 -4.11 17.73 -0.16
N ARG A 260 -4.92 16.76 0.32
CA ARG A 260 -4.69 15.33 0.07
C ARG A 260 -5.43 14.75 -1.13
N GLN A 261 -6.64 15.21 -1.43
CA GLN A 261 -7.52 14.57 -2.42
C GLN A 261 -6.90 14.40 -3.82
N ASN A 262 -6.15 15.40 -4.30
CA ASN A 262 -5.52 15.32 -5.62
C ASN A 262 -4.34 14.32 -5.62
N ARG A 263 -3.57 14.27 -4.54
CA ARG A 263 -2.48 13.31 -4.35
C ARG A 263 -3.01 11.88 -4.36
N VAL A 264 -4.05 11.62 -3.57
CA VAL A 264 -4.71 10.32 -3.47
C VAL A 264 -5.26 9.88 -4.81
N LYS A 265 -6.01 10.75 -5.50
CA LYS A 265 -6.54 10.45 -6.83
C LYS A 265 -5.44 10.11 -7.83
N ASN A 266 -4.36 10.88 -7.86
CA ASN A 266 -3.23 10.64 -8.75
C ASN A 266 -2.60 9.25 -8.52
N LEU A 267 -2.33 8.88 -7.27
CA LEU A 267 -1.75 7.58 -6.94
C LEU A 267 -2.71 6.41 -7.20
N TYR A 268 -4.00 6.60 -6.94
CA TYR A 268 -5.04 5.63 -7.28
C TYR A 268 -5.05 5.32 -8.78
N ASP A 269 -5.05 6.36 -9.63
CA ASP A 269 -5.05 6.23 -11.08
C ASP A 269 -3.77 5.54 -11.59
N ILE A 270 -2.60 5.89 -11.04
CA ILE A 270 -1.31 5.25 -11.37
C ILE A 270 -1.33 3.78 -10.97
N SER A 271 -1.81 3.45 -9.78
CA SER A 271 -1.86 2.08 -9.28
C SER A 271 -2.72 1.17 -10.16
N ARG A 272 -3.90 1.63 -10.56
CA ARG A 272 -4.79 0.89 -11.48
C ARG A 272 -4.18 0.71 -12.87
N ARG A 273 -3.51 1.74 -13.40
CA ARG A 273 -2.79 1.64 -14.67
C ARG A 273 -1.66 0.61 -14.59
N ASN A 274 -0.91 0.58 -13.49
CA ASN A 274 0.14 -0.41 -13.29
C ASN A 274 -0.41 -1.84 -13.22
N ALA A 275 -1.57 -2.05 -12.59
CA ALA A 275 -2.25 -3.35 -12.60
C ALA A 275 -2.46 -3.86 -14.04
N ALA A 276 -3.01 -3.02 -14.90
CA ALA A 276 -3.24 -3.37 -16.30
C ALA A 276 -1.95 -3.61 -17.10
N LEU A 277 -0.89 -2.82 -16.82
CA LEU A 277 0.42 -2.99 -17.49
C LEU A 277 1.11 -4.29 -17.04
N TYR A 278 1.08 -4.61 -15.76
CA TYR A 278 1.78 -5.78 -15.22
C TYR A 278 1.16 -7.09 -15.71
N HIS A 279 -0.16 -7.12 -15.91
CA HIS A 279 -0.93 -8.30 -16.33
C HIS A 279 -1.18 -8.38 -17.84
N ALA A 280 -0.64 -7.44 -18.61
CA ALA A 280 -0.84 -7.40 -20.06
C ALA A 280 -0.41 -8.69 -20.74
N SER A 281 -1.24 -9.17 -21.68
CA SER A 281 -1.02 -10.37 -22.50
C SER A 281 -1.16 -10.08 -23.99
N GLY A 282 -0.70 -10.97 -24.87
CA GLY A 282 -0.81 -10.85 -26.33
C GLY A 282 -0.32 -9.50 -26.86
N ILE A 283 -1.10 -8.84 -27.70
CA ILE A 283 -0.77 -7.54 -28.32
C ILE A 283 -0.53 -6.45 -27.25
N LYS A 284 -1.26 -6.47 -26.12
CA LYS A 284 -1.08 -5.51 -25.02
C LYS A 284 0.30 -5.69 -24.36
N ALA A 285 0.81 -6.92 -24.26
CA ALA A 285 2.16 -7.16 -23.74
C ALA A 285 3.24 -6.62 -24.69
N VAL A 286 3.06 -6.76 -25.99
CA VAL A 286 3.96 -6.17 -27.01
C VAL A 286 3.96 -4.63 -26.87
N ALA A 287 2.78 -4.02 -26.80
CA ALA A 287 2.65 -2.58 -26.61
C ALA A 287 3.32 -2.09 -25.31
N ARG A 288 3.12 -2.81 -24.19
CA ARG A 288 3.82 -2.54 -22.91
C ARG A 288 5.34 -2.59 -23.09
N ASN A 289 5.86 -3.64 -23.71
CA ASN A 289 7.30 -3.82 -23.89
C ASN A 289 7.89 -2.71 -24.78
N THR A 290 7.18 -2.30 -25.83
CA THR A 290 7.54 -1.15 -26.67
C THR A 290 7.54 0.16 -25.88
N LEU A 291 6.54 0.38 -25.02
CA LEU A 291 6.48 1.53 -24.13
C LEU A 291 7.69 1.57 -23.18
N PHE A 292 8.05 0.45 -22.58
CA PHE A 292 9.22 0.35 -21.70
C PHE A 292 10.53 0.56 -22.44
N ALA A 293 10.65 0.02 -23.66
CA ALA A 293 11.81 0.29 -24.52
C ALA A 293 11.92 1.78 -24.86
N GLY A 294 10.82 2.43 -25.23
CA GLY A 294 10.77 3.88 -25.44
C GLY A 294 11.17 4.70 -24.20
N ALA A 295 10.69 4.31 -23.03
CA ALA A 295 11.06 4.97 -21.77
C ALA A 295 12.56 4.83 -21.43
N ARG A 296 13.19 3.71 -21.80
CA ARG A 296 14.65 3.55 -21.68
C ARG A 296 15.43 4.48 -22.62
N MET A 297 14.89 4.74 -23.81
CA MET A 297 15.52 5.64 -24.80
C MET A 297 15.27 7.11 -24.48
N PHE A 298 14.22 7.43 -23.73
CA PHE A 298 13.85 8.79 -23.36
C PHE A 298 13.69 8.93 -21.84
N PRO A 299 14.81 9.03 -21.08
CA PRO A 299 14.80 9.12 -19.61
C PRO A 299 13.89 10.20 -19.01
N PRO A 300 13.67 11.39 -19.61
CA PRO A 300 12.77 12.39 -19.08
C PRO A 300 11.33 11.90 -18.86
N ALA A 301 10.83 11.00 -19.71
CA ALA A 301 9.50 10.43 -19.55
C ALA A 301 9.38 9.58 -18.27
N LEU A 302 10.44 8.82 -17.94
CA LEU A 302 10.52 8.07 -16.71
C LEU A 302 10.62 8.97 -15.49
N THR A 303 11.46 10.01 -15.56
CA THR A 303 11.60 11.00 -14.51
C THR A 303 10.27 11.69 -14.21
N TYR A 304 9.51 12.09 -15.22
CA TYR A 304 8.16 12.65 -15.04
C TYR A 304 7.21 11.72 -14.29
N GLN A 305 7.27 10.40 -14.57
CA GLN A 305 6.47 9.43 -13.83
C GLN A 305 6.90 9.33 -12.35
N LEU A 306 8.20 9.35 -12.09
CA LEU A 306 8.75 9.34 -10.74
C LEU A 306 8.38 10.62 -9.96
N ASP A 307 8.44 11.78 -10.59
CA ASP A 307 8.06 13.06 -9.98
C ASP A 307 6.61 13.05 -9.49
N ARG A 308 5.71 12.41 -10.23
CA ARG A 308 4.30 12.27 -9.83
C ARG A 308 4.12 11.40 -8.58
N VAL A 309 5.05 10.49 -8.31
CA VAL A 309 5.00 9.57 -7.17
C VAL A 309 5.80 10.09 -6.00
N TYR A 310 7.01 10.57 -6.24
CA TYR A 310 8.00 10.88 -5.19
C TYR A 310 8.30 12.39 -5.07
N GLY A 311 7.80 13.22 -5.98
CA GLY A 311 8.11 14.64 -6.00
C GLY A 311 7.31 15.50 -5.02
N LEU A 312 6.34 14.93 -4.28
CA LEU A 312 5.62 15.67 -3.25
C LEU A 312 6.41 15.67 -1.93
N ASN A 313 6.73 16.86 -1.44
CA ASN A 313 7.18 17.07 -0.07
C ASN A 313 6.01 17.62 0.75
N VAL A 314 5.53 16.86 1.72
CA VAL A 314 4.39 17.25 2.58
C VAL A 314 4.81 18.15 3.74
N THR A 315 6.11 18.34 3.96
CA THR A 315 6.66 19.17 5.04
C THR A 315 6.90 20.63 4.60
N GLU A 316 6.76 20.92 3.33
CA GLU A 316 6.75 22.26 2.73
C GLU A 316 5.31 22.74 2.51
#